data_18724b590cb28c769b6aca625ec894d5
#
_entry.id   18724b590cb28c769b6aca625ec894d5
#
_cell.length_a   1.000
_cell.length_b   1.000
_cell.length_c   1.000
_cell.angle_alpha   90.00
_cell.angle_beta   90.00
_cell.angle_gamma   90.00
#
_symmetry.space_group_name_H-M   'P 1'
#
loop_
_entity.id
_entity.type
_entity.pdbx_description
1 polymer ?
#
loop_
_entity_poly.entity_id
_entity_poly.type
_entity_poly.pdbx_seq_one_letter_code
_entity_poly.pdbx_strand_id
1 'polypeptide(L)'
;LQSALNAAGTGRNILTKHMKDGTIKIKSDVSLWITTFPPKGIKEHVLDKGIFQRVLLYWRNWTLDMKRGVAHELAKAVYNQPDFVVSYDEVVTYFKDLESNLTSRLCKINGISNLEWMEADEESRESYAMNAKNTMFSIDDSYRPALAEAIDTYYDLVENMDPSKQSICSSFIMGLQNYTNIIAHHMAMLEGTWVVTGEHVDMAKEILYDLYHNLIHWLESE
;
A
#
# COMPACT_ATOMS: atom_id res chain seq x y z
N LEU A 1 -12.10 -13.07 -6.25
CA LEU A 1 -11.07 -12.02 -6.17
C LEU A 1 -11.70 -10.67 -5.78
N GLN A 2 -12.65 -10.13 -6.55
CA GLN A 2 -13.27 -8.84 -6.31
C GLN A 2 -13.90 -8.71 -4.90
N SER A 3 -14.53 -9.77 -4.40
CA SER A 3 -15.11 -9.78 -3.05
C SER A 3 -14.04 -9.73 -1.95
N ALA A 4 -12.90 -10.41 -2.16
CA ALA A 4 -11.77 -10.36 -1.22
C ALA A 4 -11.11 -8.98 -1.23
N LEU A 5 -10.91 -8.37 -2.41
CA LEU A 5 -10.38 -7.02 -2.55
C LEU A 5 -11.31 -5.96 -1.93
N ASN A 6 -12.63 -6.14 -2.04
CA ASN A 6 -13.60 -5.26 -1.41
C ASN A 6 -13.56 -5.38 0.13
N ALA A 7 -13.39 -6.57 0.67
CA ALA A 7 -13.27 -6.79 2.11
C ALA A 7 -12.00 -6.12 2.65
N ALA A 8 -10.86 -6.29 1.98
CA ALA A 8 -9.60 -5.65 2.33
C ALA A 8 -9.68 -4.11 2.26
N GLY A 9 -10.27 -3.57 1.17
CA GLY A 9 -10.36 -2.13 0.94
C GLY A 9 -11.33 -1.38 1.86
N THR A 10 -12.28 -2.07 2.51
CA THR A 10 -13.26 -1.45 3.41
C THR A 10 -12.87 -1.56 4.90
N GLY A 11 -11.71 -2.15 5.21
CA GLY A 11 -11.29 -2.42 6.60
C GLY A 11 -12.22 -3.40 7.34
N ARG A 12 -13.12 -4.04 6.61
CA ARG A 12 -13.97 -5.13 7.10
C ARG A 12 -13.36 -6.44 6.63
N ASN A 13 -12.41 -6.94 7.39
CA ASN A 13 -11.71 -8.20 7.08
C ASN A 13 -12.63 -9.44 7.09
N ILE A 14 -13.94 -9.24 7.13
CA ILE A 14 -14.92 -10.32 7.19
C ILE A 14 -15.69 -10.37 5.87
N LEU A 15 -15.46 -11.43 5.12
CA LEU A 15 -16.26 -11.81 3.98
C LEU A 15 -17.45 -12.67 4.47
N THR A 16 -18.67 -12.16 4.30
CA THR A 16 -19.87 -12.92 4.62
C THR A 16 -20.47 -13.50 3.35
N LYS A 17 -20.58 -14.80 3.28
CA LYS A 17 -21.24 -15.50 2.16
C LYS A 17 -22.47 -16.23 2.66
N HIS A 18 -23.65 -15.85 2.15
CA HIS A 18 -24.89 -16.55 2.41
C HIS A 18 -25.00 -17.76 1.50
N MET A 19 -25.15 -18.93 2.06
CA MET A 19 -25.36 -20.19 1.36
C MET A 19 -26.74 -20.76 1.74
N LYS A 20 -27.22 -21.75 0.97
CA LYS A 20 -28.53 -22.37 1.18
C LYS A 20 -28.70 -22.96 2.60
N ASP A 21 -27.58 -23.41 3.18
CA ASP A 21 -27.55 -24.12 4.46
C ASP A 21 -26.96 -23.28 5.60
N GLY A 22 -26.79 -21.95 5.40
CA GLY A 22 -26.26 -21.07 6.41
C GLY A 22 -25.40 -19.93 5.89
N THR A 23 -24.84 -19.18 6.81
CA THR A 23 -23.95 -18.04 6.52
C THR A 23 -22.52 -18.40 6.92
N ILE A 24 -21.60 -18.33 5.97
CA ILE A 24 -20.16 -18.48 6.24
C ILE A 24 -19.55 -17.09 6.39
N LYS A 25 -18.87 -16.86 7.49
CA LYS A 25 -18.03 -15.68 7.71
C LYS A 25 -16.57 -16.09 7.57
N ILE A 26 -15.86 -15.49 6.63
CA ILE A 26 -14.44 -15.71 6.42
C ILE A 26 -13.72 -14.43 6.82
N LYS A 27 -12.87 -14.48 7.84
CA LYS A 27 -11.94 -13.41 8.17
C LYS A 27 -10.78 -13.53 7.19
N SER A 28 -10.49 -12.47 6.46
CA SER A 28 -9.43 -12.45 5.45
C SER A 28 -8.49 -11.28 5.72
N ASP A 29 -7.32 -11.57 6.24
CA ASP A 29 -6.19 -10.65 6.36
C ASP A 29 -5.12 -11.04 5.33
N VAL A 30 -5.47 -10.93 4.04
CA VAL A 30 -4.60 -11.38 2.96
C VAL A 30 -4.08 -10.19 2.17
N SER A 31 -2.77 -10.03 2.15
CA SER A 31 -2.09 -9.21 1.14
C SER A 31 -1.88 -10.06 -0.12
N LEU A 32 -2.36 -9.57 -1.25
CA LEU A 32 -2.26 -10.25 -2.54
C LEU A 32 -1.17 -9.59 -3.38
N TRP A 33 -0.15 -10.38 -3.73
CA TRP A 33 0.83 -10.02 -4.75
C TRP A 33 0.59 -10.89 -5.98
N ILE A 34 0.26 -10.27 -7.10
CA ILE A 34 -0.03 -10.99 -8.35
C ILE A 34 0.91 -10.49 -9.43
N THR A 35 1.67 -11.42 -10.03
CA THR A 35 2.41 -11.16 -11.25
C THR A 35 1.64 -11.72 -12.43
N THR A 36 1.46 -10.92 -13.49
CA THR A 36 0.78 -11.35 -14.71
C THR A 36 1.45 -10.77 -15.93
N PHE A 37 1.19 -11.37 -17.08
CA PHE A 37 1.52 -10.73 -18.37
C PHE A 37 0.58 -9.54 -18.62
N PRO A 38 1.05 -8.55 -19.42
CA PRO A 38 0.19 -7.44 -19.81
C PRO A 38 -1.12 -7.98 -20.37
N PRO A 39 -2.25 -7.60 -19.79
CA PRO A 39 -3.53 -7.99 -20.36
C PRO A 39 -3.66 -7.28 -21.71
N LYS A 40 -3.73 -8.06 -22.79
CA LYS A 40 -4.10 -7.53 -24.11
C LYS A 40 -5.60 -7.26 -24.09
N GLY A 41 -5.96 -6.00 -24.32
CA GLY A 41 -7.37 -5.58 -24.43
C GLY A 41 -8.10 -5.64 -23.08
N ILE A 42 -7.71 -4.83 -22.10
CA ILE A 42 -8.56 -4.57 -20.94
C ILE A 42 -9.82 -3.87 -21.46
N LYS A 43 -10.92 -4.60 -21.41
CA LYS A 43 -12.20 -4.02 -21.78
C LYS A 43 -12.58 -2.94 -20.77
N GLU A 44 -13.13 -1.83 -21.25
CA GLU A 44 -13.59 -0.69 -20.45
C GLU A 44 -14.36 -1.11 -19.18
N HIS A 45 -15.20 -2.16 -19.28
CA HIS A 45 -15.98 -2.62 -18.14
C HIS A 45 -15.14 -3.19 -16.97
N VAL A 46 -13.86 -3.55 -17.18
CA VAL A 46 -12.96 -3.98 -16.10
C VAL A 46 -12.39 -2.73 -15.40
N LEU A 47 -12.17 -1.66 -16.16
CA LEU A 47 -11.79 -0.36 -15.62
C LEU A 47 -12.94 0.25 -14.83
N ASP A 48 -14.17 0.21 -15.37
CA ASP A 48 -15.37 0.73 -14.72
C ASP A 48 -15.73 0.04 -13.40
N LYS A 49 -15.32 -1.22 -13.22
CA LYS A 49 -15.56 -1.96 -11.96
C LYS A 49 -14.68 -1.53 -10.80
N GLY A 50 -13.84 -0.53 -10.99
CA GLY A 50 -12.99 0.02 -9.94
C GLY A 50 -11.98 -0.95 -9.37
N ILE A 51 -11.56 -1.96 -10.14
CA ILE A 51 -10.53 -2.93 -9.71
C ILE A 51 -9.23 -2.17 -9.44
N PHE A 52 -8.85 -1.27 -10.34
CA PHE A 52 -7.62 -0.49 -10.23
C PHE A 52 -7.64 0.55 -9.10
N GLN A 53 -8.82 0.93 -8.60
CA GLN A 53 -8.94 1.77 -7.40
C GLN A 53 -8.57 1.03 -6.10
N ARG A 54 -8.45 -0.31 -6.17
CA ARG A 54 -8.22 -1.21 -5.02
C ARG A 54 -6.93 -2.01 -5.13
N VAL A 55 -6.19 -1.83 -6.21
CA VAL A 55 -4.95 -2.56 -6.50
C VAL A 55 -3.91 -1.56 -6.95
N LEU A 56 -2.75 -1.56 -6.33
CA LEU A 56 -1.59 -0.87 -6.87
C LEU A 56 -1.07 -1.68 -8.03
N LEU A 57 -1.15 -1.12 -9.24
CA LEU A 57 -0.65 -1.76 -10.43
C LEU A 57 0.76 -1.24 -10.73
N TYR A 58 1.76 -2.10 -10.59
CA TYR A 58 3.09 -1.82 -11.06
C TYR A 58 3.21 -2.33 -12.51
N TRP A 59 3.31 -1.40 -13.44
CA TRP A 59 3.56 -1.69 -14.85
C TRP A 59 4.91 -1.11 -15.26
N ARG A 60 5.72 -1.90 -15.91
CA ARG A 60 6.97 -1.42 -16.50
C ARG A 60 7.13 -1.96 -17.90
N ASN A 61 7.21 -1.07 -18.87
CA ASN A 61 7.54 -1.46 -20.23
C ASN A 61 9.07 -1.65 -20.33
N TRP A 62 9.49 -2.91 -20.41
CA TRP A 62 10.90 -3.26 -20.52
C TRP A 62 11.38 -3.06 -21.94
N THR A 63 12.12 -1.99 -22.22
CA THR A 63 12.84 -1.82 -23.48
C THR A 63 13.94 -2.87 -23.63
N LEU A 64 14.40 -3.08 -24.85
CA LEU A 64 15.50 -4.02 -25.13
C LEU A 64 16.78 -3.60 -24.37
N ASP A 65 17.05 -2.31 -24.28
CA ASP A 65 18.23 -1.78 -23.57
C ASP A 65 18.11 -1.98 -22.05
N MET A 66 16.94 -1.79 -21.47
CA MET A 66 16.70 -2.11 -20.05
C MET A 66 16.91 -3.60 -19.78
N LYS A 67 16.37 -4.49 -20.63
CA LYS A 67 16.59 -5.94 -20.52
C LYS A 67 18.07 -6.30 -20.62
N ARG A 68 18.79 -5.66 -21.54
CA ARG A 68 20.23 -5.83 -21.69
C ARG A 68 20.99 -5.32 -20.46
N GLY A 69 20.62 -4.15 -19.93
CA GLY A 69 21.21 -3.59 -18.72
C GLY A 69 21.07 -4.55 -17.52
N VAL A 70 19.85 -5.04 -17.28
CA VAL A 70 19.62 -6.02 -16.19
C VAL A 70 20.40 -7.31 -16.40
N ALA A 71 20.47 -7.82 -17.64
CA ALA A 71 21.27 -9.01 -17.94
C ALA A 71 22.76 -8.80 -17.66
N HIS A 72 23.30 -7.62 -17.98
CA HIS A 72 24.68 -7.27 -17.66
C HIS A 72 24.92 -7.16 -16.13
N GLU A 73 24.01 -6.53 -15.40
CA GLU A 73 24.14 -6.44 -13.94
C GLU A 73 24.00 -7.80 -13.25
N LEU A 74 23.09 -8.65 -13.71
CA LEU A 74 22.98 -10.02 -13.22
C LEU A 74 24.27 -10.83 -13.51
N ALA A 75 24.87 -10.66 -14.69
CA ALA A 75 26.12 -11.31 -15.02
C ALA A 75 27.29 -10.84 -14.13
N LYS A 76 27.32 -9.54 -13.78
CA LYS A 76 28.28 -9.02 -12.80
C LYS A 76 28.03 -9.57 -11.39
N ALA A 77 26.78 -9.64 -10.97
CA ALA A 77 26.39 -10.12 -9.64
C ALA A 77 26.76 -11.60 -9.39
N VAL A 78 26.88 -12.41 -10.44
CA VAL A 78 27.37 -13.80 -10.33
C VAL A 78 28.82 -13.87 -9.82
N TYR A 79 29.62 -12.85 -10.11
CA TYR A 79 31.04 -12.81 -9.77
C TYR A 79 31.38 -11.86 -8.62
N ASN A 80 30.50 -10.91 -8.34
CA ASN A 80 30.70 -9.94 -7.26
C ASN A 80 29.54 -10.10 -6.27
N GLN A 81 29.85 -10.34 -5.00
CA GLN A 81 28.85 -10.17 -3.97
C GLN A 81 28.39 -8.69 -3.99
N PRO A 82 27.09 -8.42 -3.92
CA PRO A 82 26.63 -7.05 -3.85
C PRO A 82 27.23 -6.35 -2.62
N ASP A 83 27.66 -5.11 -2.80
CA ASP A 83 28.24 -4.29 -1.72
C ASP A 83 27.26 -4.04 -0.56
N PHE A 84 25.99 -4.32 -0.79
CA PHE A 84 24.92 -4.20 0.18
C PHE A 84 24.25 -5.55 0.39
N VAL A 85 24.63 -6.22 1.47
CA VAL A 85 23.96 -7.42 1.95
C VAL A 85 23.36 -7.11 3.31
N VAL A 86 22.03 -6.95 3.34
CA VAL A 86 21.33 -6.96 4.63
C VAL A 86 21.34 -8.39 5.14
N SER A 87 21.92 -8.62 6.31
CA SER A 87 21.92 -9.94 6.89
C SER A 87 20.52 -10.34 7.36
N TYR A 88 20.24 -11.65 7.35
CA TYR A 88 18.97 -12.16 7.88
C TYR A 88 18.73 -11.71 9.33
N ASP A 89 19.77 -11.67 10.14
CA ASP A 89 19.69 -11.28 11.55
C ASP A 89 19.35 -9.79 11.72
N GLU A 90 19.86 -8.91 10.87
CA GLU A 90 19.51 -7.49 10.86
C GLU A 90 18.02 -7.30 10.51
N VAL A 91 17.51 -8.01 9.51
CA VAL A 91 16.09 -7.97 9.15
C VAL A 91 15.21 -8.46 10.29
N VAL A 92 15.57 -9.59 10.89
CA VAL A 92 14.82 -10.17 12.03
C VAL A 92 14.84 -9.21 13.22
N THR A 93 15.98 -8.61 13.53
CA THR A 93 16.12 -7.65 14.64
C THR A 93 15.25 -6.44 14.38
N TYR A 94 15.30 -5.87 13.18
CA TYR A 94 14.47 -4.72 12.79
C TYR A 94 12.96 -5.01 12.99
N PHE A 95 12.47 -6.16 12.55
CA PHE A 95 11.05 -6.50 12.72
C PHE A 95 10.66 -6.76 14.18
N LYS A 96 11.56 -7.32 14.99
CA LYS A 96 11.33 -7.47 16.44
C LYS A 96 11.25 -6.12 17.15
N ASP A 97 12.12 -5.20 16.78
CA ASP A 97 12.11 -3.86 17.35
C ASP A 97 10.83 -3.09 16.94
N LEU A 98 10.40 -3.24 15.67
CA LEU A 98 9.15 -2.68 15.20
C LEU A 98 7.94 -3.25 15.95
N GLU A 99 7.87 -4.57 16.14
CA GLU A 99 6.82 -5.23 16.90
C GLU A 99 6.80 -4.75 18.36
N SER A 100 7.97 -4.65 18.99
CA SER A 100 8.12 -4.14 20.35
C SER A 100 7.63 -2.70 20.49
N ASN A 101 8.00 -1.83 19.56
CA ASN A 101 7.57 -0.44 19.51
C ASN A 101 6.06 -0.32 19.32
N LEU A 102 5.49 -1.11 18.40
CA LEU A 102 4.06 -1.17 18.16
C LEU A 102 3.29 -1.61 19.40
N THR A 103 3.74 -2.69 20.03
CA THR A 103 3.16 -3.22 21.28
C THR A 103 3.21 -2.18 22.40
N SER A 104 4.35 -1.54 22.59
CA SER A 104 4.51 -0.50 23.60
C SER A 104 3.56 0.69 23.38
N ARG A 105 3.38 1.07 22.10
CA ARG A 105 2.43 2.13 21.73
C ARG A 105 0.99 1.74 22.02
N LEU A 106 0.59 0.51 21.67
CA LEU A 106 -0.75 -0.03 21.96
C LEU A 106 -1.02 -0.08 23.46
N CYS A 107 -0.06 -0.58 24.24
CA CYS A 107 -0.15 -0.62 25.69
C CYS A 107 -0.34 0.77 26.29
N LYS A 108 0.45 1.74 25.82
CA LYS A 108 0.36 3.14 26.27
C LYS A 108 -1.00 3.76 25.99
N ILE A 109 -1.56 3.53 24.80
CA ILE A 109 -2.87 4.07 24.41
C ILE A 109 -3.99 3.46 25.26
N ASN A 110 -3.92 2.17 25.54
CA ASN A 110 -4.94 1.45 26.30
C ASN A 110 -4.73 1.51 27.82
N GLY A 111 -3.61 2.10 28.29
CA GLY A 111 -3.31 2.20 29.72
C GLY A 111 -3.03 0.84 30.39
N ILE A 112 -2.51 -0.12 29.61
CA ILE A 112 -2.16 -1.47 30.09
C ILE A 112 -0.66 -1.68 30.10
N SER A 113 -0.17 -2.63 30.89
CA SER A 113 1.22 -3.06 30.90
C SER A 113 1.54 -4.03 29.77
N ASN A 114 2.83 -4.18 29.44
CA ASN A 114 3.28 -5.20 28.49
C ASN A 114 2.91 -6.63 28.96
N LEU A 115 2.88 -6.87 30.27
CA LEU A 115 2.49 -8.17 30.81
C LEU A 115 1.02 -8.47 30.53
N GLU A 116 0.14 -7.51 30.80
CA GLU A 116 -1.30 -7.64 30.49
C GLU A 116 -1.54 -7.86 29.00
N TRP A 117 -0.76 -7.20 28.12
CA TRP A 117 -0.82 -7.45 26.68
C TRP A 117 -0.39 -8.88 26.33
N MET A 118 0.69 -9.40 26.94
CA MET A 118 1.17 -10.75 26.67
C MET A 118 0.21 -11.83 27.14
N GLU A 119 -0.49 -11.60 28.26
CA GLU A 119 -1.47 -12.52 28.85
C GLU A 119 -2.86 -12.39 28.21
N ALA A 120 -3.11 -11.31 27.44
CA ALA A 120 -4.40 -11.08 26.79
C ALA A 120 -4.68 -12.12 25.71
N ASP A 121 -5.92 -12.59 25.68
CA ASP A 121 -6.42 -13.42 24.58
C ASP A 121 -6.59 -12.64 23.28
N GLU A 122 -6.90 -13.34 22.19
CA GLU A 122 -7.03 -12.74 20.85
C GLU A 122 -8.14 -11.68 20.82
N GLU A 123 -9.27 -11.93 21.46
CA GLU A 123 -10.43 -11.01 21.50
C GLU A 123 -10.06 -9.70 22.22
N SER A 124 -9.38 -9.81 23.34
CA SER A 124 -8.88 -8.66 24.11
C SER A 124 -7.86 -7.85 23.29
N ARG A 125 -6.91 -8.51 22.61
CA ARG A 125 -5.93 -7.83 21.75
C ARG A 125 -6.59 -7.13 20.57
N GLU A 126 -7.59 -7.74 19.93
CA GLU A 126 -8.39 -7.08 18.90
C GLU A 126 -9.12 -5.84 19.45
N SER A 127 -9.70 -5.93 20.65
CA SER A 127 -10.34 -4.78 21.30
C SER A 127 -9.35 -3.64 21.55
N TYR A 128 -8.16 -3.93 22.06
CA TYR A 128 -7.10 -2.94 22.27
C TYR A 128 -6.65 -2.28 20.95
N ALA A 129 -6.50 -3.06 19.90
CA ALA A 129 -6.14 -2.56 18.59
C ALA A 129 -7.25 -1.65 18.00
N MET A 130 -8.51 -2.03 18.18
CA MET A 130 -9.65 -1.21 17.75
C MET A 130 -9.75 0.10 18.52
N ASN A 131 -9.50 0.11 19.83
CA ASN A 131 -9.48 1.32 20.64
C ASN A 131 -8.35 2.27 20.20
N ALA A 132 -7.21 1.73 19.80
CA ALA A 132 -6.06 2.51 19.36
C ALA A 132 -6.20 3.06 17.92
N LYS A 133 -7.10 2.52 17.12
CA LYS A 133 -7.21 2.78 15.66
C LYS A 133 -7.14 4.25 15.27
N ASN A 134 -7.80 5.13 16.01
CA ASN A 134 -7.89 6.56 15.70
C ASN A 134 -6.86 7.41 16.45
N THR A 135 -6.06 6.82 17.34
CA THR A 135 -5.12 7.52 18.22
C THR A 135 -3.69 6.99 18.09
N MET A 136 -3.50 5.99 17.22
CA MET A 136 -2.19 5.38 16.99
C MET A 136 -1.18 6.39 16.48
N PHE A 137 -1.58 7.19 15.50
CA PHE A 137 -0.78 8.23 14.88
C PHE A 137 -1.36 9.61 15.18
N SER A 138 -0.48 10.59 15.26
CA SER A 138 -0.81 12.00 15.12
C SER A 138 -0.28 12.53 13.80
N ILE A 139 -0.86 13.59 13.31
CA ILE A 139 -0.41 14.30 12.11
C ILE A 139 0.10 15.66 12.52
N ASP A 140 1.21 16.11 11.93
CA ASP A 140 1.70 17.46 12.11
C ASP A 140 1.09 18.45 11.10
N ASP A 141 1.44 19.71 11.24
CA ASP A 141 0.89 20.78 10.41
C ASP A 141 1.35 20.69 8.94
N SER A 142 2.47 20.04 8.64
CA SER A 142 3.02 19.89 7.29
C SER A 142 2.29 18.83 6.46
N TYR A 143 1.61 17.88 7.11
CA TYR A 143 0.94 16.77 6.46
C TYR A 143 -0.14 17.19 5.46
N ARG A 144 -1.04 18.08 5.88
CA ARG A 144 -2.19 18.48 5.05
C ARG A 144 -1.79 19.23 3.77
N PRO A 145 -0.89 20.22 3.84
CA PRO A 145 -0.38 20.87 2.64
C PRO A 145 0.31 19.89 1.68
N ALA A 146 1.15 18.99 2.18
CA ALA A 146 1.84 17.98 1.36
C ALA A 146 0.85 17.02 0.70
N LEU A 147 -0.20 16.60 1.40
CA LEU A 147 -1.24 15.74 0.83
C LEU A 147 -2.02 16.45 -0.28
N ALA A 148 -2.35 17.74 -0.11
CA ALA A 148 -2.98 18.53 -1.14
C ALA A 148 -2.11 18.64 -2.38
N GLU A 149 -0.82 18.95 -2.22
CA GLU A 149 0.15 19.01 -3.32
C GLU A 149 0.30 17.66 -4.04
N ALA A 150 0.32 16.55 -3.30
CA ALA A 150 0.37 15.22 -3.89
C ALA A 150 -0.86 14.95 -4.78
N ILE A 151 -2.04 15.34 -4.33
CA ILE A 151 -3.29 15.21 -5.11
C ILE A 151 -3.22 16.05 -6.37
N ASP A 152 -2.81 17.31 -6.28
CA ASP A 152 -2.67 18.20 -7.43
C ASP A 152 -1.68 17.61 -8.45
N THR A 153 -0.54 17.09 -7.97
CA THR A 153 0.44 16.39 -8.81
C THR A 153 -0.16 15.20 -9.59
N TYR A 154 -1.08 14.45 -8.99
CA TYR A 154 -1.76 13.35 -9.69
C TYR A 154 -2.77 13.86 -10.72
N TYR A 155 -3.46 14.97 -10.46
CA TYR A 155 -4.35 15.59 -11.43
C TYR A 155 -3.59 16.17 -12.63
N ASP A 156 -2.42 16.77 -12.41
CA ASP A 156 -1.58 17.32 -13.47
C ASP A 156 -1.17 16.25 -14.51
N LEU A 157 -1.01 14.99 -14.08
CA LEU A 157 -0.71 13.88 -14.99
C LEU A 157 -1.82 13.59 -16.00
N VAL A 158 -3.06 13.93 -15.68
CA VAL A 158 -4.23 13.61 -16.52
C VAL A 158 -4.81 14.84 -17.21
N GLU A 159 -4.39 16.05 -16.84
CA GLU A 159 -5.01 17.31 -17.33
C GLU A 159 -4.98 17.44 -18.86
N ASN A 160 -3.88 16.99 -19.49
CA ASN A 160 -3.65 17.11 -20.92
C ASN A 160 -4.01 15.86 -21.73
N MET A 161 -4.67 14.87 -21.10
CA MET A 161 -5.08 13.65 -21.77
C MET A 161 -6.34 13.84 -22.61
N ASP A 162 -6.57 12.91 -23.56
CA ASP A 162 -7.84 12.79 -24.25
C ASP A 162 -9.01 12.66 -23.25
N PRO A 163 -10.15 13.39 -23.42
CA PRO A 163 -11.23 13.40 -22.46
C PRO A 163 -11.77 12.02 -22.08
N SER A 164 -11.77 11.05 -22.99
CA SER A 164 -12.22 9.68 -22.71
C SER A 164 -11.27 8.97 -21.73
N LYS A 165 -9.98 9.11 -21.95
CA LYS A 165 -8.93 8.55 -21.08
C LYS A 165 -8.82 9.33 -19.77
N GLN A 166 -8.97 10.65 -19.81
CA GLN A 166 -8.99 11.52 -18.64
C GLN A 166 -10.06 11.07 -17.64
N SER A 167 -11.27 10.76 -18.10
CA SER A 167 -12.36 10.27 -17.24
C SER A 167 -12.01 8.98 -16.53
N ILE A 168 -11.34 8.05 -17.22
CA ILE A 168 -10.88 6.77 -16.64
C ILE A 168 -9.77 7.03 -15.63
N CYS A 169 -8.73 7.76 -16.01
CA CYS A 169 -7.56 7.98 -15.15
C CYS A 169 -7.90 8.80 -13.90
N SER A 170 -8.73 9.83 -14.02
CA SER A 170 -9.15 10.65 -12.87
C SER A 170 -9.89 9.82 -11.81
N SER A 171 -10.58 8.74 -12.20
CA SER A 171 -11.25 7.85 -11.24
C SER A 171 -10.27 7.13 -10.30
N PHE A 172 -8.99 7.01 -10.68
CA PHE A 172 -7.96 6.39 -9.84
C PHE A 172 -7.40 7.35 -8.79
N ILE A 173 -7.51 8.67 -9.00
CA ILE A 173 -6.90 9.67 -8.11
C ILE A 173 -7.44 9.57 -6.69
N MET A 174 -8.73 9.29 -6.52
CA MET A 174 -9.29 9.03 -5.17
C MET A 174 -8.65 7.82 -4.49
N GLY A 175 -8.32 6.77 -5.27
CA GLY A 175 -7.58 5.62 -4.77
C GLY A 175 -6.15 6.00 -4.38
N LEU A 176 -5.47 6.80 -5.21
CA LEU A 176 -4.11 7.28 -4.94
C LEU A 176 -4.05 8.13 -3.68
N GLN A 177 -5.02 9.01 -3.43
CA GLN A 177 -5.12 9.76 -2.18
C GLN A 177 -5.16 8.84 -0.95
N ASN A 178 -5.98 7.80 -1.00
CA ASN A 178 -6.05 6.83 0.08
C ASN A 178 -4.73 6.06 0.25
N TYR A 179 -4.09 5.65 -0.85
CA TYR A 179 -2.80 4.96 -0.80
C TYR A 179 -1.68 5.87 -0.32
N THR A 180 -1.66 7.15 -0.71
CA THR A 180 -0.72 8.14 -0.19
C THR A 180 -0.82 8.21 1.33
N ASN A 181 -2.04 8.34 1.84
CA ASN A 181 -2.29 8.35 3.28
C ASN A 181 -1.80 7.06 3.97
N ILE A 182 -2.13 5.89 3.42
CA ILE A 182 -1.72 4.59 3.98
C ILE A 182 -0.20 4.44 3.97
N ILE A 183 0.46 4.74 2.85
CA ILE A 183 1.91 4.60 2.72
C ILE A 183 2.63 5.59 3.63
N ALA A 184 2.18 6.84 3.73
CA ALA A 184 2.76 7.83 4.63
C ALA A 184 2.73 7.36 6.10
N HIS A 185 1.63 6.76 6.55
CA HIS A 185 1.55 6.17 7.89
C HIS A 185 2.48 4.96 8.06
N HIS A 186 2.62 4.12 7.04
CA HIS A 186 3.59 3.02 7.08
C HIS A 186 5.03 3.53 7.12
N MET A 187 5.37 4.58 6.38
CA MET A 187 6.71 5.18 6.44
C MET A 187 7.02 5.70 7.84
N ALA A 188 6.10 6.45 8.45
CA ALA A 188 6.26 6.91 9.83
C ALA A 188 6.44 5.75 10.81
N MET A 189 5.69 4.66 10.64
CA MET A 189 5.82 3.47 11.47
C MET A 189 7.18 2.79 11.28
N LEU A 190 7.66 2.68 10.05
CA LEU A 190 8.97 2.09 9.73
C LEU A 190 10.13 2.91 10.30
N GLU A 191 9.98 4.22 10.38
CA GLU A 191 10.95 5.12 11.05
C GLU A 191 10.85 5.09 12.58
N GLY A 192 9.88 4.35 13.13
CA GLY A 192 9.65 4.28 14.58
C GLY A 192 9.01 5.54 15.16
N THR A 193 8.47 6.43 14.32
CA THR A 193 7.71 7.60 14.74
C THR A 193 6.20 7.36 14.67
N TRP A 194 5.47 8.02 15.55
CA TRP A 194 4.01 7.98 15.58
C TRP A 194 3.40 9.32 15.15
N VAL A 195 4.22 10.17 14.57
CA VAL A 195 3.83 11.47 14.00
C VAL A 195 4.04 11.40 12.49
N VAL A 196 2.96 11.51 11.73
CA VAL A 196 3.02 11.53 10.27
C VAL A 196 3.22 12.98 9.81
N THR A 197 4.28 13.21 9.06
CA THR A 197 4.71 14.52 8.57
C THR A 197 4.48 14.65 7.05
N GLY A 198 4.71 15.86 6.52
CA GLY A 198 4.73 16.10 5.09
C GLY A 198 5.80 15.28 4.36
N GLU A 199 6.97 15.05 4.97
CA GLU A 199 8.03 14.22 4.38
C GLU A 199 7.58 12.78 4.10
N HIS A 200 6.80 12.19 5.01
CA HIS A 200 6.22 10.87 4.79
C HIS A 200 5.22 10.87 3.62
N VAL A 201 4.48 11.97 3.45
CA VAL A 201 3.56 12.14 2.30
C VAL A 201 4.36 12.28 1.01
N ASP A 202 5.46 13.03 1.01
CA ASP A 202 6.32 13.19 -0.17
C ASP A 202 6.95 11.88 -0.61
N MET A 203 7.46 11.07 0.32
CA MET A 203 7.95 9.73 0.02
C MET A 203 6.85 8.84 -0.58
N ALA A 204 5.65 8.89 -0.02
CA ALA A 204 4.50 8.15 -0.55
C ALA A 204 4.09 8.64 -1.94
N LYS A 205 4.12 9.97 -2.16
CA LYS A 205 3.85 10.61 -3.46
C LYS A 205 4.82 10.12 -4.53
N GLU A 206 6.12 10.09 -4.25
CA GLU A 206 7.13 9.62 -5.22
C GLU A 206 6.86 8.20 -5.69
N ILE A 207 6.59 7.27 -4.75
CA ILE A 207 6.29 5.88 -5.08
C ILE A 207 5.02 5.77 -5.95
N LEU A 208 3.97 6.47 -5.55
CA LEU A 208 2.68 6.40 -6.24
C LEU A 208 2.67 7.16 -7.57
N TYR A 209 3.44 8.25 -7.67
CA TYR A 209 3.60 8.99 -8.92
C TYR A 209 4.19 8.10 -10.01
N ASP A 210 5.27 7.39 -9.71
CA ASP A 210 5.89 6.47 -10.66
C ASP A 210 4.94 5.35 -11.10
N LEU A 211 4.22 4.77 -10.14
CA LEU A 211 3.25 3.72 -10.44
C LEU A 211 2.11 4.24 -11.33
N TYR A 212 1.59 5.42 -11.02
CA TYR A 212 0.48 6.02 -11.74
C TYR A 212 0.90 6.52 -13.13
N HIS A 213 2.05 7.15 -13.24
CA HIS A 213 2.63 7.58 -14.51
C HIS A 213 2.82 6.38 -15.47
N ASN A 214 3.35 5.27 -14.97
CA ASN A 214 3.50 4.05 -15.76
C ASN A 214 2.15 3.45 -16.20
N LEU A 215 1.12 3.52 -15.34
CA LEU A 215 -0.24 3.08 -15.69
C LEU A 215 -0.83 3.95 -16.80
N ILE A 216 -0.71 5.28 -16.69
CA ILE A 216 -1.15 6.23 -17.71
C ILE A 216 -0.47 5.94 -19.04
N HIS A 217 0.84 5.83 -19.04
CA HIS A 217 1.60 5.56 -20.25
C HIS A 217 1.20 4.23 -20.92
N TRP A 218 0.88 3.21 -20.12
CA TRP A 218 0.36 1.95 -20.64
C TRP A 218 -1.01 2.13 -21.28
N LEU A 219 -1.93 2.87 -20.65
CA LEU A 219 -3.26 3.16 -21.21
C LEU A 219 -3.20 4.01 -22.50
N GLU A 220 -2.18 4.84 -22.66
CA GLU A 220 -1.97 5.63 -23.86
C GLU A 220 -1.39 4.82 -25.02
N SER A 221 -0.68 3.73 -24.72
CA SER A 221 -0.01 2.90 -25.72
C SER A 221 -0.91 1.83 -26.36
N GLU A 222 -2.12 1.63 -25.83
CA GLU A 222 -3.16 0.77 -26.40
C GLU A 222 -4.16 1.57 -27.27
#